data_49e7be3b332c811ed5a5e1bec651de3f
#
_entry.id   49e7be3b332c811ed5a5e1bec651de3f
#
_cell.length_a   1.000
_cell.length_b   1.000
_cell.length_c   1.000
_cell.angle_alpha   90.00
_cell.angle_beta   90.00
_cell.angle_gamma   90.00
#
_symmetry.space_group_name_H-M   'P 1'
#
loop_
_entity.id
_entity.type
_entity.pdbx_description
1 polymer ?
#
loop_
_entity_poly.entity_id
_entity_poly.type
_entity_poly.pdbx_seq_one_letter_code
_entity_poly.pdbx_strand_id
1 'polypeptide(L)'
;VVRAPMGGVATQVEQIQLGRYVTAGTPVFSIIDVAHPWVDANPKESDLTYVTEGQPVTLEVDAFPNHVFKGKIGSLSPGTGAQFAILPPQNATGNFVKVVQRVPIRIYFDETDKYVRKLKAGMSVYATIDTGHRRSLAGLFGLSATAGQDKD
;
A
#
# COMPACT_ATOMS: atom_id res chain seq x y z
N VAL A 1 -13.35 10.88 33.84
CA VAL A 1 -12.83 11.53 32.61
C VAL A 1 -12.24 10.45 31.74
N VAL A 2 -12.80 10.25 30.54
CA VAL A 2 -12.25 9.32 29.53
C VAL A 2 -11.22 10.09 28.69
N ARG A 3 -10.03 9.53 28.54
CA ARG A 3 -8.96 10.12 27.73
C ARG A 3 -8.69 9.24 26.50
N ALA A 4 -8.28 9.88 25.41
CA ALA A 4 -7.83 9.17 24.23
C ALA A 4 -6.56 8.36 24.53
N PRO A 5 -6.47 7.10 24.10
CA PRO A 5 -5.28 6.25 24.29
C PRO A 5 -4.10 6.67 23.41
N MET A 6 -4.38 7.43 22.34
CA MET A 6 -3.38 7.87 21.35
C MET A 6 -3.71 9.28 20.85
N GLY A 7 -2.68 9.93 20.27
CA GLY A 7 -2.89 11.19 19.55
C GLY A 7 -3.57 10.94 18.21
N GLY A 8 -4.38 11.88 17.75
CA GLY A 8 -5.06 11.74 16.46
C GLY A 8 -6.21 12.73 16.30
N VAL A 9 -6.93 12.62 15.21
CA VAL A 9 -8.13 13.40 14.92
C VAL A 9 -9.38 12.57 15.20
N ALA A 10 -10.25 13.10 16.07
CA ALA A 10 -11.53 12.48 16.33
C ALA A 10 -12.47 12.65 15.14
N THR A 11 -13.10 11.55 14.72
CA THR A 11 -14.09 11.51 13.63
C THR A 11 -15.41 10.98 14.15
N GLN A 12 -16.49 11.21 13.40
CA GLN A 12 -17.86 10.80 13.77
C GLN A 12 -18.35 11.39 15.11
N VAL A 13 -17.84 12.57 15.46
CA VAL A 13 -18.19 13.26 16.72
C VAL A 13 -19.65 13.72 16.76
N GLU A 14 -20.34 13.78 15.64
CA GLU A 14 -21.77 14.16 15.54
C GLU A 14 -22.68 13.24 16.35
N GLN A 15 -22.20 12.03 16.67
CA GLN A 15 -22.94 11.09 17.50
C GLN A 15 -22.88 11.46 19.00
N ILE A 16 -22.01 12.39 19.38
CA ILE A 16 -21.88 12.85 20.77
C ILE A 16 -22.85 14.01 20.99
N GLN A 17 -24.02 13.72 21.53
CA GLN A 17 -25.01 14.72 21.91
C GLN A 17 -25.17 14.77 23.43
N LEU A 18 -25.30 15.99 23.99
CA LEU A 18 -25.58 16.16 25.40
C LEU A 18 -26.93 15.52 25.77
N GLY A 19 -26.93 14.74 26.84
CA GLY A 19 -28.14 14.03 27.28
C GLY A 19 -28.37 12.66 26.61
N ARG A 20 -27.53 12.25 25.68
CA ARG A 20 -27.64 10.91 25.10
C ARG A 20 -27.19 9.82 26.10
N TYR A 21 -28.01 8.81 26.27
CA TYR A 21 -27.64 7.65 27.06
C TYR A 21 -26.65 6.77 26.26
N VAL A 22 -25.52 6.46 26.88
CA VAL A 22 -24.47 5.63 26.27
C VAL A 22 -24.28 4.37 27.11
N THR A 23 -24.53 3.19 26.53
CA THR A 23 -24.27 1.91 27.17
C THR A 23 -22.80 1.54 27.10
N ALA A 24 -22.33 0.73 28.04
CA ALA A 24 -20.97 0.19 27.99
C ALA A 24 -20.77 -0.62 26.69
N GLY A 25 -19.64 -0.37 25.99
CA GLY A 25 -19.34 -1.01 24.72
C GLY A 25 -19.89 -0.31 23.47
N THR A 26 -20.68 0.77 23.61
CA THR A 26 -21.14 1.54 22.45
C THR A 26 -20.02 2.43 21.92
N PRO A 27 -19.61 2.30 20.64
CA PRO A 27 -18.65 3.19 20.04
C PRO A 27 -19.27 4.59 19.89
N VAL A 28 -18.57 5.61 20.39
CA VAL A 28 -19.07 6.99 20.40
C VAL A 28 -18.40 7.83 19.32
N PHE A 29 -17.10 7.63 19.10
CA PHE A 29 -16.31 8.27 18.04
C PHE A 29 -15.08 7.43 17.75
N SER A 30 -14.43 7.70 16.62
CA SER A 30 -13.19 7.06 16.22
C SER A 30 -12.04 8.06 16.24
N ILE A 31 -10.85 7.61 16.58
CA ILE A 31 -9.63 8.41 16.51
C ILE A 31 -8.78 7.86 15.40
N ILE A 32 -8.42 8.71 14.43
CA ILE A 32 -7.55 8.38 13.32
C ILE A 32 -6.17 8.95 13.59
N ASP A 33 -5.14 8.10 13.55
CA ASP A 33 -3.76 8.56 13.57
C ASP A 33 -3.45 9.24 12.23
N VAL A 34 -3.13 10.52 12.28
CA VAL A 34 -2.74 11.33 11.12
C VAL A 34 -1.23 11.58 11.06
N ALA A 35 -0.49 11.12 12.08
CA ALA A 35 0.95 11.32 12.14
C ALA A 35 1.71 10.38 11.18
N HIS A 36 1.21 9.16 11.01
CA HIS A 36 1.85 8.11 10.23
C HIS A 36 0.91 7.57 9.14
N PRO A 37 0.58 8.35 8.11
CA PRO A 37 -0.26 7.85 7.02
C PRO A 37 0.49 6.79 6.20
N TRP A 38 -0.26 5.84 5.65
CA TRP A 38 0.25 4.82 4.75
C TRP A 38 -0.65 4.68 3.53
N VAL A 39 -0.14 4.02 2.51
CA VAL A 39 -0.88 3.66 1.29
C VAL A 39 -0.97 2.14 1.21
N ASP A 40 -2.17 1.62 1.07
CA ASP A 40 -2.37 0.22 0.73
C ASP A 40 -2.55 0.12 -0.80
N ALA A 41 -1.51 -0.34 -1.49
CA ALA A 41 -1.51 -0.56 -2.93
C ALA A 41 -1.81 -2.03 -3.24
N ASN A 42 -2.55 -2.27 -4.34
CA ASN A 42 -2.95 -3.62 -4.74
C ASN A 42 -2.45 -3.94 -6.17
N PRO A 43 -1.13 -4.08 -6.38
CA PRO A 43 -0.57 -4.47 -7.65
C PRO A 43 -0.96 -5.90 -8.04
N LYS A 44 -0.76 -6.25 -9.31
CA LYS A 44 -0.89 -7.64 -9.77
C LYS A 44 0.28 -8.47 -9.25
N GLU A 45 0.03 -9.74 -8.97
CA GLU A 45 1.07 -10.70 -8.55
C GLU A 45 2.27 -10.71 -9.52
N SER A 46 2.00 -10.61 -10.82
CA SER A 46 3.04 -10.55 -11.86
C SER A 46 3.99 -9.36 -11.74
N ASP A 47 3.51 -8.26 -11.17
CA ASP A 47 4.27 -7.01 -11.07
C ASP A 47 5.17 -7.00 -9.82
N LEU A 48 4.98 -7.97 -8.92
CA LEU A 48 5.70 -8.09 -7.66
C LEU A 48 6.99 -8.93 -7.74
N THR A 49 7.31 -9.50 -8.88
CA THR A 49 8.46 -10.43 -9.05
C THR A 49 9.78 -9.84 -8.53
N TYR A 50 9.98 -8.53 -8.67
CA TYR A 50 11.21 -7.83 -8.27
C TYR A 50 10.97 -6.80 -7.18
N VAL A 51 9.84 -6.88 -6.49
CA VAL A 51 9.47 -5.97 -5.41
C VAL A 51 9.90 -6.58 -4.10
N THR A 52 10.64 -5.81 -3.30
CA THR A 52 11.14 -6.20 -1.97
C THR A 52 10.83 -5.13 -0.93
N GLU A 53 10.77 -5.54 0.33
CA GLU A 53 10.59 -4.60 1.44
C GLU A 53 11.75 -3.59 1.50
N GLY A 54 11.43 -2.37 1.87
CA GLY A 54 12.40 -1.28 1.97
C GLY A 54 12.72 -0.55 0.65
N GLN A 55 12.23 -1.04 -0.50
CA GLN A 55 12.46 -0.36 -1.78
C GLN A 55 11.82 1.04 -1.79
N PRO A 56 12.50 2.01 -2.46
CA PRO A 56 11.97 3.35 -2.61
C PRO A 56 10.76 3.35 -3.56
N VAL A 57 9.76 4.13 -3.19
CA VAL A 57 8.54 4.33 -3.97
C VAL A 57 8.30 5.81 -4.17
N THR A 58 7.93 6.17 -5.37
CA THR A 58 7.42 7.50 -5.70
C THR A 58 5.91 7.48 -5.64
N LEU A 59 5.32 8.42 -4.89
CA LEU A 59 3.90 8.51 -4.67
C LEU A 59 3.38 9.85 -5.20
N GLU A 60 2.39 9.79 -6.06
CA GLU A 60 1.69 10.96 -6.61
C GLU A 60 0.26 10.94 -6.09
N VAL A 61 -0.13 12.00 -5.39
CA VAL A 61 -1.45 12.12 -4.78
C VAL A 61 -2.27 13.09 -5.60
N ASP A 62 -3.46 12.71 -6.06
CA ASP A 62 -4.31 13.54 -6.92
C ASP A 62 -4.64 14.91 -6.30
N ALA A 63 -4.73 14.98 -4.97
CA ALA A 63 -4.97 16.23 -4.26
C ALA A 63 -3.76 17.20 -4.28
N PHE A 64 -2.57 16.73 -4.67
CA PHE A 64 -1.33 17.50 -4.70
C PHE A 64 -0.57 17.30 -6.03
N PRO A 65 -1.12 17.74 -7.16
CA PRO A 65 -0.60 17.41 -8.50
C PRO A 65 0.81 17.95 -8.78
N ASN A 66 1.25 18.97 -8.03
CA ASN A 66 2.57 19.58 -8.16
C ASN A 66 3.58 19.09 -7.11
N HIS A 67 3.24 18.04 -6.35
CA HIS A 67 4.11 17.53 -5.30
C HIS A 67 4.24 16.01 -5.39
N VAL A 68 5.48 15.56 -5.45
CA VAL A 68 5.83 14.14 -5.51
C VAL A 68 6.32 13.72 -4.13
N PHE A 69 5.62 12.79 -3.54
CA PHE A 69 5.98 12.22 -2.25
C PHE A 69 6.94 11.04 -2.43
N LYS A 70 7.82 10.88 -1.47
CA LYS A 70 8.67 9.69 -1.37
C LYS A 70 8.15 8.77 -0.30
N GLY A 71 8.32 7.48 -0.52
CA GLY A 71 7.95 6.45 0.43
C GLY A 71 8.82 5.22 0.32
N LYS A 72 8.56 4.26 1.18
CA LYS A 72 9.23 2.96 1.18
C LYS A 72 8.19 1.85 1.33
N ILE A 73 8.47 0.71 0.72
CA ILE A 73 7.68 -0.49 0.94
C ILE A 73 7.91 -0.97 2.37
N GLY A 74 6.85 -1.02 3.16
CA GLY A 74 6.91 -1.47 4.55
C GLY A 74 6.74 -2.97 4.68
N SER A 75 5.65 -3.50 4.16
CA SER A 75 5.37 -4.93 4.24
C SER A 75 4.65 -5.43 3.00
N LEU A 76 5.00 -6.64 2.62
CA LEU A 76 4.31 -7.43 1.62
C LEU A 76 3.37 -8.40 2.34
N SER A 77 2.10 -8.43 1.93
CA SER A 77 1.18 -9.42 2.51
C SER A 77 1.62 -10.83 2.14
N PRO A 78 1.62 -11.77 3.08
CA PRO A 78 2.00 -13.17 2.82
C PRO A 78 0.97 -13.92 1.94
N GLY A 79 -0.14 -13.29 1.57
CA GLY A 79 -1.19 -13.90 0.76
C GLY A 79 -1.93 -12.90 -0.12
N THR A 80 -2.62 -13.42 -1.13
CA THR A 80 -3.46 -12.61 -2.03
C THR A 80 -4.75 -12.18 -1.34
N GLY A 81 -5.35 -11.09 -1.82
CA GLY A 81 -6.64 -10.61 -1.31
C GLY A 81 -7.76 -11.65 -1.39
N ALA A 82 -7.70 -12.58 -2.35
CA ALA A 82 -8.67 -13.67 -2.49
C ALA A 82 -8.59 -14.70 -1.36
N GLN A 83 -7.42 -14.89 -0.76
CA GLN A 83 -7.22 -15.80 0.38
C GLN A 83 -7.86 -15.26 1.67
N PHE A 84 -7.99 -13.95 1.77
CA PHE A 84 -8.58 -13.27 2.93
C PHE A 84 -10.02 -12.85 2.72
N ALA A 85 -10.61 -13.14 1.54
CA ALA A 85 -12.00 -12.84 1.27
C ALA A 85 -12.92 -13.80 2.04
N ILE A 86 -13.94 -13.26 2.70
CA ILE A 86 -14.96 -14.04 3.44
C ILE A 86 -15.74 -14.96 2.49
N LEU A 87 -15.89 -14.53 1.23
CA LEU A 87 -16.52 -15.31 0.16
C LEU A 87 -15.53 -15.40 -1.01
N PRO A 88 -14.76 -16.47 -1.13
CA PRO A 88 -13.91 -16.67 -2.29
C PRO A 88 -14.79 -16.85 -3.55
N PRO A 89 -14.35 -16.34 -4.72
CA PRO A 89 -15.10 -16.51 -5.96
C PRO A 89 -15.24 -17.99 -6.30
N GLN A 90 -16.45 -18.49 -6.24
CA GLN A 90 -16.76 -19.88 -6.65
C GLN A 90 -16.95 -19.89 -8.17
N ASN A 91 -16.12 -20.65 -8.86
CA ASN A 91 -16.34 -20.98 -10.27
C ASN A 91 -17.46 -22.01 -10.39
N ALA A 92 -18.69 -21.55 -10.65
CA ALA A 92 -19.88 -22.41 -10.75
C ALA A 92 -19.86 -23.34 -11.98
N THR A 93 -18.92 -23.20 -12.91
CA THR A 93 -18.90 -23.90 -14.21
C THR A 93 -17.78 -24.91 -14.39
N GLY A 94 -16.95 -25.18 -13.37
CA GLY A 94 -15.89 -26.20 -13.46
C GLY A 94 -14.70 -25.86 -14.39
N ASN A 95 -14.74 -24.76 -15.11
CA ASN A 95 -13.61 -24.32 -15.94
C ASN A 95 -12.58 -23.60 -15.07
N PHE A 96 -11.36 -24.14 -15.03
CA PHE A 96 -10.24 -23.54 -14.31
C PHE A 96 -9.69 -22.36 -15.12
N VAL A 97 -10.15 -21.14 -14.80
CA VAL A 97 -9.60 -19.90 -15.39
C VAL A 97 -8.57 -19.36 -14.41
N LYS A 98 -7.31 -19.26 -14.86
CA LYS A 98 -6.26 -18.60 -14.09
C LYS A 98 -6.55 -17.08 -14.05
N VAL A 99 -7.06 -16.59 -12.94
CA VAL A 99 -7.27 -15.17 -12.69
C VAL A 99 -6.02 -14.60 -12.00
N VAL A 100 -5.45 -13.53 -12.55
CA VAL A 100 -4.32 -12.83 -11.93
C VAL A 100 -4.78 -12.24 -10.61
N GLN A 101 -4.15 -12.66 -9.53
CA GLN A 101 -4.46 -12.20 -8.18
C GLN A 101 -3.80 -10.84 -7.90
N ARG A 102 -4.39 -10.10 -6.96
CA ARG A 102 -3.80 -8.87 -6.43
C ARG A 102 -3.27 -9.11 -5.02
N VAL A 103 -2.10 -8.60 -4.75
CA VAL A 103 -1.42 -8.75 -3.46
C VAL A 103 -1.34 -7.38 -2.80
N PRO A 104 -1.95 -7.18 -1.63
CA PRO A 104 -1.85 -5.92 -0.93
C PRO A 104 -0.43 -5.71 -0.40
N ILE A 105 0.11 -4.54 -0.68
CA ILE A 105 1.38 -4.06 -0.16
C ILE A 105 1.15 -2.76 0.59
N ARG A 106 1.86 -2.58 1.69
CA ARG A 106 1.81 -1.36 2.48
C ARG A 106 3.03 -0.50 2.22
N ILE A 107 2.79 0.77 1.93
CA ILE A 107 3.81 1.75 1.61
C ILE A 107 3.71 2.88 2.64
N TYR A 108 4.83 3.18 3.30
CA TYR A 108 4.92 4.28 4.24
C TYR A 108 5.51 5.51 3.57
N PHE A 109 4.94 6.68 3.84
CA PHE A 109 5.48 7.95 3.41
C PHE A 109 6.77 8.28 4.17
N ASP A 110 7.62 9.09 3.56
CA ASP A 110 8.77 9.68 4.24
C ASP A 110 8.28 10.78 5.19
N GLU A 111 8.50 10.60 6.48
CA GLU A 111 8.04 11.51 7.54
C GLU A 111 8.71 12.89 7.49
N THR A 112 9.80 13.03 6.74
CA THR A 112 10.51 14.30 6.61
C THR A 112 9.74 15.32 5.76
N ASP A 113 8.78 14.86 4.95
CA ASP A 113 7.99 15.72 4.08
C ASP A 113 6.84 16.39 4.85
N LYS A 114 6.87 17.72 4.88
CA LYS A 114 5.87 18.54 5.58
C LYS A 114 4.44 18.39 5.04
N TYR A 115 4.31 17.99 3.77
CA TYR A 115 3.00 17.82 3.13
C TYR A 115 2.31 16.51 3.56
N VAL A 116 3.04 15.55 4.09
CA VAL A 116 2.50 14.27 4.58
C VAL A 116 1.41 14.49 5.64
N ARG A 117 1.57 15.48 6.51
CA ARG A 117 0.57 15.84 7.52
C ARG A 117 -0.73 16.41 6.97
N LYS A 118 -0.76 16.82 5.71
CA LYS A 118 -1.96 17.33 5.02
C LYS A 118 -2.74 16.22 4.32
N LEU A 119 -2.19 15.03 4.23
CA LEU A 119 -2.86 13.89 3.65
C LEU A 119 -4.04 13.46 4.52
N LYS A 120 -5.10 13.01 3.86
CA LYS A 120 -6.31 12.51 4.51
C LYS A 120 -6.60 11.09 4.03
N ALA A 121 -7.15 10.28 4.91
CA ALA A 121 -7.61 8.95 4.54
C ALA A 121 -8.66 9.04 3.41
N GLY A 122 -8.57 8.12 2.44
CA GLY A 122 -9.47 8.07 1.28
C GLY A 122 -9.00 8.86 0.05
N MET A 123 -7.82 9.51 0.09
CA MET A 123 -7.22 10.13 -1.10
C MET A 123 -6.72 9.06 -2.07
N SER A 124 -6.87 9.34 -3.38
CA SER A 124 -6.31 8.51 -4.44
C SER A 124 -4.82 8.79 -4.61
N VAL A 125 -4.05 7.72 -4.76
CA VAL A 125 -2.58 7.77 -4.86
C VAL A 125 -2.12 6.85 -5.98
N TYR A 126 -1.22 7.34 -6.83
CA TYR A 126 -0.45 6.54 -7.76
C TYR A 126 0.91 6.23 -7.16
N ALA A 127 1.26 4.95 -7.11
CA ALA A 127 2.54 4.49 -6.58
C ALA A 127 3.40 3.92 -7.71
N THR A 128 4.59 4.49 -7.90
CA THR A 128 5.59 4.01 -8.84
C THR A 128 6.75 3.42 -8.06
N ILE A 129 6.97 2.11 -8.21
CA ILE A 129 8.02 1.37 -7.51
C ILE A 129 9.20 1.23 -8.47
N ASP A 130 10.36 1.74 -8.07
CA ASP A 130 11.60 1.51 -8.81
C ASP A 130 12.23 0.19 -8.35
N THR A 131 12.08 -0.84 -9.18
CA THR A 131 12.63 -2.17 -8.90
C THR A 131 14.10 -2.29 -9.31
N GLY A 132 14.66 -1.30 -10.03
CA GLY A 132 16.01 -1.35 -10.59
C GLY A 132 16.20 -2.42 -11.68
N HIS A 133 15.14 -3.21 -11.97
CA HIS A 133 15.22 -4.26 -12.97
C HIS A 133 15.03 -3.70 -14.39
N ARG A 134 16.08 -3.77 -15.20
CA ARG A 134 16.03 -3.45 -16.63
C ARG A 134 15.91 -4.74 -17.42
N ARG A 135 14.87 -4.86 -18.25
CA ARG A 135 14.79 -5.94 -19.24
C ARG A 135 15.93 -5.75 -20.24
N SER A 136 16.95 -6.60 -20.17
CA SER A 136 18.02 -6.63 -21.17
C SER A 136 17.50 -7.36 -22.41
N LEU A 137 17.48 -6.66 -23.55
CA LEU A 137 17.19 -7.27 -24.86
C LEU A 137 18.27 -8.29 -25.29
N ALA A 138 19.44 -8.27 -24.67
CA ALA A 138 20.52 -9.21 -24.95
C ALA A 138 20.10 -10.67 -24.68
N GLY A 139 19.21 -10.91 -23.72
CA GLY A 139 18.66 -12.25 -23.45
C GLY A 139 17.71 -12.75 -24.54
N LEU A 140 17.14 -11.88 -25.37
CA LEU A 140 16.22 -12.28 -26.45
C LEU A 140 16.96 -12.79 -27.69
N PHE A 141 18.23 -12.38 -27.87
CA PHE A 141 19.06 -12.76 -29.03
C PHE A 141 20.14 -13.80 -28.71
N GLY A 142 20.12 -14.42 -27.52
CA GLY A 142 21.05 -15.50 -27.19
C GLY A 142 22.55 -15.14 -27.22
N LEU A 143 22.88 -13.86 -27.19
CA LEU A 143 24.26 -13.36 -27.14
C LEU A 143 24.75 -13.38 -25.68
N SER A 144 25.20 -14.54 -25.22
CA SER A 144 26.03 -14.64 -24.03
C SER A 144 27.38 -14.01 -24.37
N ALA A 145 27.65 -12.81 -23.84
CA ALA A 145 28.97 -12.24 -23.84
C ALA A 145 29.85 -13.10 -22.92
N THR A 146 30.59 -14.01 -23.52
CA THR A 146 31.71 -14.70 -22.88
C THR A 146 32.77 -13.64 -22.58
N ALA A 147 32.81 -13.14 -21.33
CA ALA A 147 33.93 -12.34 -20.86
C ALA A 147 35.17 -13.25 -20.84
N GLY A 148 36.03 -13.10 -21.85
CA GLY A 148 37.35 -13.71 -21.88
C GLY A 148 38.14 -13.21 -20.69
N GLN A 149 38.48 -14.14 -19.80
CA GLN A 149 39.62 -14.01 -18.93
C GLN A 149 40.85 -14.13 -19.82
N ASP A 150 41.58 -13.05 -19.98
CA ASP A 150 42.97 -13.15 -20.43
C ASP A 150 43.84 -12.72 -19.25
N LYS A 151 44.69 -13.70 -18.94
CA LYS A 151 45.73 -13.70 -17.95
C LYS A 151 46.98 -13.26 -18.68
N ASP A 152 47.65 -12.19 -18.19
CA ASP A 152 49.11 -12.17 -18.06
C ASP A 152 49.52 -11.10 -17.05
#